data_8044e5f65390f06447694c41331e3871
#
_entry.id   8044e5f65390f06447694c41331e3871
#
_cell.length_a   1.000
_cell.length_b   1.000
_cell.length_c   1.000
_cell.angle_alpha   90.00
_cell.angle_beta   90.00
_cell.angle_gamma   90.00
#
_symmetry.space_group_name_H-M   'P 1'
#
loop_
_entity.id
_entity.type
_entity.pdbx_description
1 polymer ?
#
loop_
_entity_poly.entity_id
_entity_poly.type
_entity_poly.pdbx_seq_one_letter_code
_entity_poly.pdbx_strand_id
1 'polypeptide(L)'
;SVVNYICERFAQEDDVLKQILTAQRAGGGPMMNIGPDQGKLLALLVKLMRPQNILEVGSYYGYSAVWMARALSTPILHCIEVSEPQCKILREHMKLAEVEDLVEIYQGSGIDIMNKFINEGKKFEMVFIDADKTNYSNYLDLAARLIPSGGLLLVDNCLWNGQVVDSSFNDKQTQAIRDFNDKLAASKDFESVILTVQDGLALAVKN
;
A
#
# COMPACT_ATOMS: atom_id res chain seq x y z
N SER A 1 -18.65 -16.70 -0.09
CA SER A 1 -18.47 -15.68 -1.16
C SER A 1 -17.35 -16.09 -2.12
N VAL A 2 -17.28 -15.48 -3.31
CA VAL A 2 -16.19 -15.70 -4.27
C VAL A 2 -14.84 -15.35 -3.64
N VAL A 3 -14.78 -14.26 -2.88
CA VAL A 3 -13.56 -13.84 -2.16
C VAL A 3 -13.09 -14.92 -1.19
N ASN A 4 -14.00 -15.49 -0.39
CA ASN A 4 -13.62 -16.58 0.54
C ASN A 4 -13.06 -17.80 -0.21
N TYR A 5 -13.67 -18.17 -1.33
CA TYR A 5 -13.18 -19.26 -2.18
C TYR A 5 -11.74 -19.00 -2.66
N ILE A 6 -11.45 -17.77 -3.09
CA ILE A 6 -10.11 -17.38 -3.54
C ILE A 6 -9.11 -17.40 -2.37
N CYS A 7 -9.46 -16.79 -1.24
CA CYS A 7 -8.57 -16.71 -0.07
C CYS A 7 -8.23 -18.11 0.47
N GLU A 8 -9.22 -19.00 0.61
CA GLU A 8 -9.01 -20.35 1.12
C GLU A 8 -8.07 -21.20 0.24
N ARG A 9 -7.99 -20.93 -1.07
CA ARG A 9 -7.21 -21.74 -2.02
C ARG A 9 -5.89 -21.11 -2.42
N PHE A 10 -5.85 -19.78 -2.56
CA PHE A 10 -4.72 -19.09 -3.20
C PHE A 10 -4.02 -18.10 -2.30
N ALA A 11 -4.67 -17.66 -1.21
CA ALA A 11 -4.17 -16.61 -0.33
C ALA A 11 -4.35 -16.98 1.15
N GLN A 12 -3.98 -18.20 1.52
CA GLN A 12 -4.06 -18.65 2.91
C GLN A 12 -3.14 -17.83 3.80
N GLU A 13 -3.68 -17.37 4.92
CA GLU A 13 -2.94 -16.71 5.98
C GLU A 13 -2.31 -17.75 6.90
N ASP A 14 -1.04 -17.57 7.19
CA ASP A 14 -0.36 -18.31 8.24
C ASP A 14 -0.65 -17.72 9.64
N ASP A 15 -0.03 -18.30 10.65
CA ASP A 15 -0.27 -17.88 12.04
C ASP A 15 0.26 -16.48 12.32
N VAL A 16 1.31 -16.02 11.63
CA VAL A 16 1.85 -14.66 11.78
C VAL A 16 0.86 -13.62 11.27
N LEU A 17 0.32 -13.79 10.06
CA LEU A 17 -0.68 -12.88 9.49
C LEU A 17 -1.94 -12.83 10.37
N LYS A 18 -2.40 -13.99 10.88
CA LYS A 18 -3.54 -14.05 11.81
C LYS A 18 -3.26 -13.37 13.14
N GLN A 19 -2.03 -13.46 13.67
CA GLN A 19 -1.62 -12.75 14.88
C GLN A 19 -1.63 -11.23 14.68
N ILE A 20 -1.17 -10.72 13.54
CA ILE A 20 -1.24 -9.30 13.19
C ILE A 20 -2.69 -8.81 13.22
N LEU A 21 -3.63 -9.54 12.61
CA LEU A 21 -5.05 -9.19 12.64
C LEU A 21 -5.65 -9.25 14.04
N THR A 22 -5.21 -10.20 14.86
CA THR A 22 -5.64 -10.35 16.26
C THR A 22 -5.14 -9.17 17.09
N ALA A 23 -3.88 -8.76 16.93
CA ALA A 23 -3.30 -7.61 17.61
C ALA A 23 -4.02 -6.31 17.21
N GLN A 24 -4.37 -6.14 15.95
CA GLN A 24 -5.13 -5.00 15.46
C GLN A 24 -6.53 -4.93 16.11
N ARG A 25 -7.26 -6.05 16.20
CA ARG A 25 -8.56 -6.12 16.89
C ARG A 25 -8.44 -5.79 18.37
N ALA A 26 -7.42 -6.35 19.04
CA ALA A 26 -7.18 -6.12 20.47
C ALA A 26 -6.79 -4.65 20.76
N GLY A 27 -6.11 -3.97 19.85
CA GLY A 27 -5.77 -2.56 19.96
C GLY A 27 -6.95 -1.60 19.80
N GLY A 28 -8.15 -2.10 19.50
CA GLY A 28 -9.38 -1.30 19.39
C GLY A 28 -9.40 -0.34 18.19
N GLY A 29 -8.40 -0.40 17.33
CA GLY A 29 -8.35 0.38 16.10
C GLY A 29 -9.27 -0.19 15.01
N PRO A 30 -9.60 0.60 13.98
CA PRO A 30 -10.40 0.11 12.86
C PRO A 30 -9.66 -0.98 12.11
N MET A 31 -10.42 -1.96 11.59
CA MET A 31 -9.88 -2.98 10.70
C MET A 31 -9.70 -2.35 9.31
N MET A 32 -8.50 -1.85 9.02
CA MET A 32 -8.16 -1.11 7.79
C MET A 32 -7.14 -1.86 6.92
N ASN A 33 -6.84 -3.10 7.23
CA ASN A 33 -5.91 -3.89 6.43
C ASN A 33 -6.55 -4.35 5.11
N ILE A 34 -5.71 -4.53 4.11
CA ILE A 34 -6.09 -5.19 2.86
C ILE A 34 -6.56 -6.63 3.10
N GLY A 35 -7.32 -7.20 2.16
CA GLY A 35 -7.67 -8.62 2.20
C GLY A 35 -6.49 -9.54 1.84
N PRO A 36 -6.57 -10.85 2.21
CA PRO A 36 -5.52 -11.82 1.89
C PRO A 36 -5.27 -11.98 0.39
N ASP A 37 -6.31 -11.90 -0.44
CA ASP A 37 -6.24 -11.95 -1.90
C ASP A 37 -5.46 -10.78 -2.48
N GLN A 38 -5.67 -9.58 -1.96
CA GLN A 38 -4.89 -8.39 -2.33
C GLN A 38 -3.44 -8.50 -1.82
N GLY A 39 -3.22 -8.98 -0.59
CA GLY A 39 -1.88 -9.27 -0.07
C GLY A 39 -1.11 -10.26 -0.95
N LYS A 40 -1.78 -11.33 -1.40
CA LYS A 40 -1.21 -12.29 -2.36
C LYS A 40 -0.89 -11.63 -3.70
N LEU A 41 -1.76 -10.75 -4.20
CA LEU A 41 -1.51 -10.00 -5.44
C LEU A 41 -0.27 -9.11 -5.31
N LEU A 42 -0.13 -8.36 -4.21
CA LEU A 42 1.07 -7.55 -3.94
C LEU A 42 2.34 -8.42 -3.94
N ALA A 43 2.31 -9.57 -3.26
CA ALA A 43 3.43 -10.51 -3.22
C ALA A 43 3.79 -11.06 -4.61
N LEU A 44 2.80 -11.34 -5.46
CA LEU A 44 3.03 -11.80 -6.84
C LEU A 44 3.63 -10.70 -7.70
N LEU A 45 3.17 -9.45 -7.56
CA LEU A 45 3.73 -8.30 -8.27
C LEU A 45 5.19 -8.06 -7.87
N VAL A 46 5.52 -8.16 -6.58
CA VAL A 46 6.91 -8.12 -6.10
C VAL A 46 7.78 -9.19 -6.78
N LYS A 47 7.28 -10.43 -6.84
CA LYS A 47 8.02 -11.54 -7.49
C LYS A 47 8.19 -11.35 -8.99
N LEU A 48 7.19 -10.77 -9.67
CA LEU A 48 7.24 -10.49 -11.11
C LEU A 48 8.20 -9.35 -11.44
N MET A 49 8.10 -8.25 -10.70
CA MET A 49 8.89 -7.05 -10.96
C MET A 49 10.32 -7.16 -10.44
N ARG A 50 10.56 -7.94 -9.38
CA ARG A 50 11.86 -8.05 -8.69
C ARG A 50 12.47 -6.67 -8.39
N PRO A 51 11.72 -5.77 -7.73
CA PRO A 51 12.19 -4.42 -7.46
C PRO A 51 13.37 -4.45 -6.50
N GLN A 52 14.28 -3.49 -6.60
CA GLN A 52 15.38 -3.33 -5.64
C GLN A 52 14.91 -2.57 -4.39
N ASN A 53 14.00 -1.63 -4.58
CA ASN A 53 13.41 -0.84 -3.50
C ASN A 53 11.91 -0.77 -3.67
N ILE A 54 11.20 -1.02 -2.57
CA ILE A 54 9.74 -0.82 -2.47
C ILE A 54 9.48 0.26 -1.43
N LEU A 55 8.53 1.13 -1.71
CA LEU A 55 8.00 2.09 -0.75
C LEU A 55 6.55 1.75 -0.43
N GLU A 56 6.24 1.64 0.86
CA GLU A 56 4.88 1.56 1.37
C GLU A 56 4.55 2.82 2.17
N VAL A 57 3.44 3.49 1.85
CA VAL A 57 2.94 4.67 2.55
C VAL A 57 1.66 4.30 3.29
N GLY A 58 1.73 4.26 4.62
CA GLY A 58 0.66 3.79 5.49
C GLY A 58 0.79 2.29 5.80
N SER A 59 1.77 1.93 6.63
CA SER A 59 2.04 0.51 6.93
C SER A 59 1.24 -0.03 8.11
N TYR A 60 0.72 0.83 8.96
CA TYR A 60 -0.14 0.51 10.11
C TYR A 60 0.43 -0.64 10.96
N TYR A 61 -0.25 -1.79 11.05
CA TYR A 61 0.21 -2.99 11.79
C TYR A 61 1.14 -3.89 10.98
N GLY A 62 1.41 -3.58 9.68
CA GLY A 62 2.36 -4.30 8.84
C GLY A 62 1.82 -5.53 8.11
N TYR A 63 0.52 -5.67 7.98
CA TYR A 63 -0.08 -6.82 7.30
C TYR A 63 0.34 -6.90 5.82
N SER A 64 0.18 -5.81 5.06
CA SER A 64 0.66 -5.70 3.67
C SER A 64 2.19 -5.77 3.57
N ALA A 65 2.89 -5.14 4.52
CA ALA A 65 4.35 -5.19 4.60
C ALA A 65 4.88 -6.62 4.69
N VAL A 66 4.27 -7.50 5.51
CA VAL A 66 4.66 -8.92 5.62
C VAL A 66 4.45 -9.66 4.30
N TRP A 67 3.31 -9.45 3.61
CA TRP A 67 3.07 -10.04 2.30
C TRP A 67 4.13 -9.66 1.28
N MET A 68 4.49 -8.37 1.22
CA MET A 68 5.52 -7.88 0.30
C MET A 68 6.92 -8.32 0.70
N ALA A 69 7.31 -8.16 1.96
CA ALA A 69 8.65 -8.50 2.45
C ALA A 69 9.00 -9.97 2.23
N ARG A 70 8.07 -10.89 2.48
CA ARG A 70 8.26 -12.33 2.24
C ARG A 70 8.42 -12.72 0.76
N ALA A 71 8.02 -11.83 -0.14
CA ALA A 71 8.19 -12.02 -1.58
C ALA A 71 9.55 -11.51 -2.10
N LEU A 72 10.29 -10.78 -1.27
CA LEU A 72 11.60 -10.23 -1.57
C LEU A 72 12.69 -11.30 -1.47
N SER A 73 13.73 -11.19 -2.30
CA SER A 73 14.93 -12.03 -2.20
C SER A 73 16.15 -11.28 -1.64
N THR A 74 16.27 -9.98 -1.89
CA THR A 74 17.36 -9.12 -1.40
C THR A 74 16.99 -7.62 -1.28
N PRO A 75 15.87 -7.14 -1.76
CA PRO A 75 15.55 -5.71 -1.75
C PRO A 75 15.04 -5.26 -0.39
N ILE A 76 14.97 -3.93 -0.22
CA ILE A 76 14.49 -3.31 1.00
C ILE A 76 13.09 -2.76 0.78
N LEU A 77 12.18 -3.09 1.70
CA LEU A 77 10.87 -2.48 1.83
C LEU A 77 10.96 -1.29 2.80
N HIS A 78 10.71 -0.10 2.30
CA HIS A 78 10.65 1.13 3.08
C HIS A 78 9.21 1.40 3.50
N CYS A 79 8.91 1.29 4.79
CA CYS A 79 7.59 1.49 5.38
C CYS A 79 7.49 2.87 6.02
N ILE A 80 6.51 3.68 5.64
CA ILE A 80 6.20 4.95 6.28
C ILE A 80 4.94 4.79 7.15
N GLU A 81 5.06 5.16 8.42
CA GLU A 81 3.94 5.17 9.37
C GLU A 81 4.01 6.43 10.23
N VAL A 82 2.90 7.16 10.33
CA VAL A 82 2.85 8.45 11.04
C VAL A 82 2.82 8.27 12.56
N SER A 83 2.22 7.20 13.04
CA SER A 83 2.01 6.93 14.46
C SER A 83 3.19 6.22 15.10
N GLU A 84 3.81 6.83 16.11
CA GLU A 84 4.90 6.20 16.87
C GLU A 84 4.48 4.87 17.52
N PRO A 85 3.30 4.74 18.17
CA PRO A 85 2.85 3.46 18.68
C PRO A 85 2.73 2.38 17.61
N GLN A 86 2.17 2.70 16.43
CA GLN A 86 2.09 1.75 15.33
C GLN A 86 3.47 1.38 14.78
N CYS A 87 4.44 2.31 14.72
CA CYS A 87 5.81 1.98 14.34
C CYS A 87 6.47 0.95 15.27
N LYS A 88 6.16 0.98 16.56
CA LYS A 88 6.66 -0.02 17.52
C LYS A 88 6.05 -1.39 17.24
N ILE A 89 4.74 -1.44 17.08
CA ILE A 89 4.00 -2.68 16.74
C ILE A 89 4.49 -3.24 15.39
N LEU A 90 4.65 -2.37 14.39
CA LEU A 90 5.17 -2.76 13.07
C LEU A 90 6.53 -3.44 13.18
N ARG A 91 7.47 -2.90 13.98
CA ARG A 91 8.79 -3.53 14.22
C ARG A 91 8.67 -4.91 14.87
N GLU A 92 7.77 -5.06 15.85
CA GLU A 92 7.50 -6.35 16.50
C GLU A 92 6.94 -7.37 15.51
N HIS A 93 6.03 -6.95 14.64
CA HIS A 93 5.46 -7.83 13.61
C HIS A 93 6.46 -8.20 12.52
N MET A 94 7.38 -7.31 12.14
CA MET A 94 8.47 -7.65 11.20
C MET A 94 9.41 -8.71 11.79
N LYS A 95 9.74 -8.62 13.09
CA LYS A 95 10.49 -9.66 13.80
C LYS A 95 9.73 -10.97 13.88
N LEU A 96 8.43 -10.92 14.23
CA LEU A 96 7.59 -12.11 14.29
C LEU A 96 7.51 -12.83 12.93
N ALA A 97 7.54 -12.07 11.84
CA ALA A 97 7.53 -12.58 10.47
C ALA A 97 8.92 -12.98 9.96
N GLU A 98 9.99 -12.76 10.74
CA GLU A 98 11.40 -13.02 10.37
C GLU A 98 11.81 -12.27 9.09
N VAL A 99 11.35 -11.02 8.95
CA VAL A 99 11.64 -10.15 7.80
C VAL A 99 12.22 -8.79 8.22
N GLU A 100 12.60 -8.59 9.46
CA GLU A 100 13.09 -7.31 9.97
C GLU A 100 14.30 -6.77 9.22
N ASP A 101 15.18 -7.65 8.75
CA ASP A 101 16.36 -7.29 7.98
C ASP A 101 16.06 -6.82 6.54
N LEU A 102 14.82 -7.03 6.08
CA LEU A 102 14.32 -6.62 4.75
C LEU A 102 13.48 -5.34 4.81
N VAL A 103 13.25 -4.77 6.02
CA VAL A 103 12.29 -3.68 6.21
C VAL A 103 12.93 -2.51 6.96
N GLU A 104 12.89 -1.33 6.35
CA GLU A 104 13.22 -0.06 7.00
C GLU A 104 11.94 0.71 7.36
N ILE A 105 11.80 1.14 8.62
CA ILE A 105 10.60 1.82 9.11
C ILE A 105 10.91 3.28 9.39
N TYR A 106 10.18 4.17 8.75
CA TYR A 106 10.26 5.63 8.85
C TYR A 106 9.02 6.16 9.55
N GLN A 107 9.22 6.77 10.72
CA GLN A 107 8.13 7.44 11.43
C GLN A 107 7.96 8.86 10.90
N GLY A 108 6.75 9.21 10.49
CA GLY A 108 6.40 10.58 10.08
C GLY A 108 5.32 10.64 9.01
N SER A 109 5.03 11.86 8.59
CA SER A 109 4.10 12.13 7.49
C SER A 109 4.61 11.53 6.18
N GLY A 110 3.72 10.84 5.43
CA GLY A 110 4.04 10.31 4.11
C GLY A 110 4.56 11.39 3.16
N ILE A 111 3.93 12.57 3.17
CA ILE A 111 4.34 13.72 2.34
C ILE A 111 5.77 14.17 2.66
N ASP A 112 6.10 14.33 3.94
CA ASP A 112 7.41 14.84 4.36
C ASP A 112 8.53 13.84 4.04
N ILE A 113 8.29 12.55 4.32
CA ILE A 113 9.28 11.51 4.08
C ILE A 113 9.48 11.26 2.58
N MET A 114 8.43 11.26 1.77
CA MET A 114 8.55 11.17 0.32
C MET A 114 9.32 12.36 -0.27
N ASN A 115 9.08 13.58 0.21
CA ASN A 115 9.88 14.75 -0.18
C ASN A 115 11.35 14.60 0.22
N LYS A 116 11.63 14.09 1.43
CA LYS A 116 13.00 13.79 1.86
C LYS A 116 13.67 12.79 0.90
N PHE A 117 13.00 11.71 0.53
CA PHE A 117 13.52 10.72 -0.41
C PHE A 117 13.80 11.31 -1.79
N ILE A 118 12.93 12.22 -2.27
CA ILE A 118 13.15 12.94 -3.52
C ILE A 118 14.43 13.79 -3.44
N ASN A 119 14.62 14.52 -2.34
CA ASN A 119 15.80 15.37 -2.12
C ASN A 119 17.10 14.56 -1.98
N GLU A 120 17.00 13.33 -1.48
CA GLU A 120 18.10 12.36 -1.41
C GLU A 120 18.35 11.63 -2.73
N GLY A 121 17.54 11.86 -3.76
CA GLY A 121 17.65 11.19 -5.07
C GLY A 121 17.26 9.71 -5.05
N LYS A 122 16.55 9.25 -4.01
CA LYS A 122 16.08 7.87 -3.93
C LYS A 122 15.07 7.55 -5.04
N LYS A 123 15.05 6.29 -5.48
CA LYS A 123 14.09 5.73 -6.43
C LYS A 123 13.52 4.43 -5.88
N PHE A 124 12.26 4.18 -6.23
CA PHE A 124 11.51 2.99 -5.83
C PHE A 124 10.83 2.41 -7.07
N GLU A 125 11.18 1.19 -7.44
CA GLU A 125 10.60 0.53 -8.60
C GLU A 125 9.14 0.11 -8.35
N MET A 126 8.73 0.03 -7.08
CA MET A 126 7.35 -0.21 -6.67
C MET A 126 6.98 0.70 -5.50
N VAL A 127 5.84 1.36 -5.61
CA VAL A 127 5.26 2.18 -4.54
C VAL A 127 3.84 1.70 -4.28
N PHE A 128 3.52 1.39 -3.02
CA PHE A 128 2.17 1.06 -2.55
C PHE A 128 1.68 2.13 -1.58
N ILE A 129 0.49 2.68 -1.83
CA ILE A 129 -0.10 3.75 -1.04
C ILE A 129 -1.43 3.26 -0.46
N ASP A 130 -1.50 3.22 0.86
CA ASP A 130 -2.71 3.01 1.65
C ASP A 130 -2.68 3.93 2.88
N ALA A 131 -2.80 5.23 2.63
CA ALA A 131 -2.65 6.28 3.63
C ALA A 131 -3.91 7.16 3.71
N ASP A 132 -3.75 8.37 4.20
CA ASP A 132 -4.83 9.35 4.32
C ASP A 132 -5.35 9.80 2.95
N LYS A 133 -6.63 9.56 2.70
CA LYS A 133 -7.28 9.69 1.38
C LYS A 133 -7.25 11.12 0.85
N THR A 134 -7.30 12.11 1.73
CA THR A 134 -7.26 13.54 1.34
C THR A 134 -5.94 13.97 0.70
N ASN A 135 -4.88 13.18 0.85
CA ASN A 135 -3.56 13.44 0.25
C ASN A 135 -3.25 12.57 -0.99
N TYR A 136 -4.18 11.75 -1.47
CA TYR A 136 -3.92 10.85 -2.60
C TYR A 136 -3.41 11.56 -3.86
N SER A 137 -3.97 12.72 -4.21
CA SER A 137 -3.47 13.52 -5.35
C SER A 137 -2.05 14.06 -5.13
N ASN A 138 -1.67 14.38 -3.89
CA ASN A 138 -0.30 14.80 -3.55
C ASN A 138 0.65 13.61 -3.60
N TYR A 139 0.22 12.44 -3.10
CA TYR A 139 1.02 11.22 -3.19
C TYR A 139 1.28 10.80 -4.64
N LEU A 140 0.33 10.99 -5.56
CA LEU A 140 0.52 10.74 -6.98
C LEU A 140 1.65 11.61 -7.57
N ASP A 141 1.67 12.92 -7.25
CA ASP A 141 2.71 13.84 -7.73
C ASP A 141 4.10 13.45 -7.20
N LEU A 142 4.17 13.03 -5.92
CA LEU A 142 5.42 12.58 -5.32
C LEU A 142 5.87 11.23 -5.88
N ALA A 143 4.94 10.30 -6.07
CA ALA A 143 5.22 9.00 -6.66
C ALA A 143 5.76 9.13 -8.10
N ALA A 144 5.21 10.06 -8.90
CA ALA A 144 5.70 10.32 -10.25
C ALA A 144 7.19 10.75 -10.30
N ARG A 145 7.69 11.36 -9.21
CA ARG A 145 9.10 11.76 -9.07
C ARG A 145 9.98 10.66 -8.49
N LEU A 146 9.42 9.75 -7.69
CA LEU A 146 10.14 8.67 -7.01
C LEU A 146 10.24 7.40 -7.85
N ILE A 147 9.24 7.13 -8.71
CA ILE A 147 9.17 5.92 -9.53
C ILE A 147 9.92 6.14 -10.84
N PRO A 148 10.90 5.28 -11.18
CA PRO A 148 11.56 5.31 -12.48
C PRO A 148 10.62 4.79 -13.59
N SER A 149 10.94 5.07 -14.87
CA SER A 149 10.21 4.50 -16.02
C SER A 149 10.16 2.97 -15.93
N GLY A 150 8.98 2.39 -16.19
CA GLY A 150 8.68 0.96 -16.04
C GLY A 150 8.38 0.53 -14.59
N GLY A 151 8.52 1.42 -13.62
CA GLY A 151 8.16 1.14 -12.22
C GLY A 151 6.65 1.17 -11.99
N LEU A 152 6.20 0.66 -10.85
CA LEU A 152 4.81 0.39 -10.51
C LEU A 152 4.32 1.25 -9.35
N LEU A 153 3.18 1.91 -9.57
CA LEU A 153 2.39 2.53 -8.51
C LEU A 153 1.13 1.70 -8.25
N LEU A 154 0.88 1.41 -6.98
CA LEU A 154 -0.32 0.75 -6.48
C LEU A 154 -0.97 1.65 -5.44
N VAL A 155 -2.29 1.87 -5.53
CA VAL A 155 -3.04 2.70 -4.58
C VAL A 155 -4.32 2.00 -4.17
N ASP A 156 -4.51 1.81 -2.88
CA ASP A 156 -5.68 1.12 -2.33
C ASP A 156 -6.90 2.04 -2.15
N ASN A 157 -8.07 1.45 -1.98
CA ASN A 157 -9.36 2.10 -1.72
C ASN A 157 -9.83 3.08 -2.81
N CYS A 158 -9.49 2.84 -4.07
CA CYS A 158 -9.87 3.73 -5.17
C CYS A 158 -11.36 3.67 -5.53
N LEU A 159 -12.13 2.70 -5.03
CA LEU A 159 -13.58 2.60 -5.21
C LEU A 159 -14.37 3.11 -4.00
N TRP A 160 -13.75 3.18 -2.81
CA TRP A 160 -14.31 3.75 -1.59
C TRP A 160 -15.71 3.22 -1.28
N ASN A 161 -15.83 1.89 -1.12
CA ASN A 161 -17.10 1.17 -0.93
C ASN A 161 -18.17 1.51 -2.01
N GLY A 162 -17.74 1.82 -3.23
CA GLY A 162 -18.61 2.22 -4.33
C GLY A 162 -19.10 3.67 -4.27
N GLN A 163 -18.73 4.46 -3.26
CA GLN A 163 -19.18 5.85 -3.12
C GLN A 163 -18.67 6.75 -4.24
N VAL A 164 -17.58 6.39 -4.91
CA VAL A 164 -17.04 7.18 -6.04
C VAL A 164 -18.02 7.32 -7.20
N VAL A 165 -18.91 6.34 -7.42
CA VAL A 165 -19.91 6.36 -8.50
C VAL A 165 -21.28 6.89 -8.07
N ASP A 166 -21.51 7.12 -6.77
CA ASP A 166 -22.77 7.61 -6.22
C ASP A 166 -22.66 9.10 -5.89
N SER A 167 -23.35 9.93 -6.66
CA SER A 167 -23.34 11.39 -6.50
C SER A 167 -23.96 11.90 -5.20
N SER A 168 -24.63 11.05 -4.41
CA SER A 168 -25.16 11.41 -3.09
C SER A 168 -24.06 11.54 -2.02
N PHE A 169 -22.91 10.90 -2.23
CA PHE A 169 -21.74 11.00 -1.34
C PHE A 169 -20.86 12.19 -1.76
N ASN A 170 -20.81 13.23 -0.93
CA ASN A 170 -20.06 14.47 -1.18
C ASN A 170 -19.13 14.86 -0.03
N ASP A 171 -18.77 13.89 0.81
CA ASP A 171 -17.79 14.12 1.87
C ASP A 171 -16.38 14.33 1.29
N LYS A 172 -15.52 14.92 2.13
CA LYS A 172 -14.16 15.31 1.73
C LYS A 172 -13.31 14.13 1.24
N GLN A 173 -13.47 12.95 1.83
CA GLN A 173 -12.67 11.77 1.47
C GLN A 173 -13.14 11.20 0.13
N THR A 174 -14.44 11.04 -0.05
CA THR A 174 -15.03 10.57 -1.33
C THR A 174 -14.62 11.50 -2.49
N GLN A 175 -14.70 12.81 -2.28
CA GLN A 175 -14.28 13.77 -3.32
C GLN A 175 -12.78 13.67 -3.60
N ALA A 176 -11.94 13.56 -2.58
CA ALA A 176 -10.49 13.42 -2.76
C ALA A 176 -10.10 12.16 -3.57
N ILE A 177 -10.83 11.05 -3.38
CA ILE A 177 -10.60 9.82 -4.15
C ILE A 177 -11.07 9.99 -5.59
N ARG A 178 -12.21 10.65 -5.84
CA ARG A 178 -12.64 10.99 -7.21
C ARG A 178 -11.61 11.85 -7.92
N ASP A 179 -11.14 12.91 -7.26
CA ASP A 179 -10.12 13.82 -7.80
C ASP A 179 -8.82 13.09 -8.12
N PHE A 180 -8.41 12.16 -7.25
CA PHE A 180 -7.26 11.29 -7.49
C PHE A 180 -7.49 10.36 -8.69
N ASN A 181 -8.63 9.70 -8.77
CA ASN A 181 -8.95 8.77 -9.87
C ASN A 181 -8.95 9.51 -11.22
N ASP A 182 -9.57 10.70 -11.28
CA ASP A 182 -9.60 11.54 -12.48
C ASP A 182 -8.18 12.01 -12.86
N LYS A 183 -7.40 12.43 -11.88
CA LYS A 183 -6.02 12.87 -12.07
C LYS A 183 -5.14 11.74 -12.58
N LEU A 184 -5.26 10.53 -12.01
CA LEU A 184 -4.50 9.36 -12.44
C LEU A 184 -4.90 8.95 -13.86
N ALA A 185 -6.20 8.90 -14.17
CA ALA A 185 -6.70 8.55 -15.50
C ALA A 185 -6.25 9.54 -16.60
N ALA A 186 -6.08 10.81 -16.24
CA ALA A 186 -5.58 11.85 -17.15
C ALA A 186 -4.05 11.99 -17.16
N SER A 187 -3.33 11.21 -16.35
CA SER A 187 -1.89 11.33 -16.20
C SER A 187 -1.15 10.98 -17.47
N LYS A 188 -0.15 11.79 -17.82
CA LYS A 188 0.83 11.45 -18.87
C LYS A 188 2.04 10.69 -18.34
N ASP A 189 2.19 10.67 -17.01
CA ASP A 189 3.28 9.99 -16.32
C ASP A 189 3.02 8.51 -16.13
N PHE A 190 1.75 8.08 -16.16
CA PHE A 190 1.35 6.71 -15.87
C PHE A 190 0.33 6.19 -16.87
N GLU A 191 0.48 4.93 -17.25
CA GLU A 191 -0.58 4.12 -17.84
C GLU A 191 -1.24 3.30 -16.72
N SER A 192 -2.58 3.39 -16.55
CA SER A 192 -3.23 2.93 -15.33
C SER A 192 -4.59 2.27 -15.55
N VAL A 193 -4.98 1.45 -14.57
CA VAL A 193 -6.31 0.83 -14.44
C VAL A 193 -6.67 0.70 -12.96
N ILE A 194 -7.96 0.68 -12.64
CA ILE A 194 -8.45 0.28 -11.31
C ILE A 194 -8.96 -1.15 -11.39
N LEU A 195 -8.36 -2.05 -10.62
CA LEU A 195 -8.81 -3.42 -10.45
C LEU A 195 -9.90 -3.49 -9.37
N THR A 196 -10.96 -4.26 -9.62
CA THR A 196 -12.06 -4.48 -8.67
C THR A 196 -11.69 -5.53 -7.59
N VAL A 197 -10.49 -5.42 -7.03
CA VAL A 197 -10.02 -6.23 -5.91
C VAL A 197 -10.29 -5.46 -4.63
N GLN A 198 -10.94 -6.09 -3.66
CA GLN A 198 -11.36 -5.46 -2.40
C GLN A 198 -12.08 -4.11 -2.64
N ASP A 199 -11.58 -3.02 -2.09
CA ASP A 199 -12.14 -1.68 -2.26
C ASP A 199 -11.53 -0.90 -3.44
N GLY A 200 -11.02 -1.62 -4.43
CA GLY A 200 -10.44 -1.05 -5.65
C GLY A 200 -8.96 -0.72 -5.51
N LEU A 201 -8.14 -1.45 -6.24
CA LEU A 201 -6.69 -1.23 -6.32
C LEU A 201 -6.34 -0.57 -7.66
N ALA A 202 -5.88 0.69 -7.62
CA ALA A 202 -5.26 1.29 -8.79
C ALA A 202 -3.91 0.65 -9.05
N LEU A 203 -3.66 0.27 -10.29
CA LEU A 203 -2.40 -0.26 -10.79
C LEU A 203 -1.95 0.62 -11.94
N ALA A 204 -0.76 1.21 -11.81
CA ALA A 204 -0.24 2.15 -12.77
C ALA A 204 1.25 1.93 -13.03
N VAL A 205 1.63 1.89 -14.31
CA VAL A 205 3.03 1.77 -14.75
C VAL A 205 3.54 3.14 -15.16
N LYS A 206 4.73 3.52 -14.68
CA LYS A 206 5.39 4.78 -15.01
C LYS A 206 5.91 4.73 -16.46
N ASN A 207 5.53 5.72 -17.27
CA ASN A 207 6.00 5.89 -18.65
C ASN A 207 7.49 6.21 -18.75
#